data_b4288890498f0aa66625020757b0edeb
#
_entry.id   b4288890498f0aa66625020757b0edeb
#
_cell.length_a   1.000
_cell.length_b   1.000
_cell.length_c   1.000
_cell.angle_alpha   90.00
_cell.angle_beta   90.00
_cell.angle_gamma   90.00
#
_symmetry.space_group_name_H-M   'P 1'
#
loop_
_entity.id
_entity.type
_entity.pdbx_description
1 polymer ?
#
loop_
_entity_poly.entity_id
_entity_poly.type
_entity_poly.pdbx_seq_one_letter_code
_entity_poly.pdbx_strand_id
1 'polypeptide(L)'
;MIYKMENCCSHNYLQMFMNLIPSVDKWDRENNGLGSVEDYNKIDLVKLNIMEPGNVKHERLFGIAMGLLIQIYDNGGYGHFVPEVHYCGLSVKDKNTPINMHNDPWPANKIKIVGILNHDWTYEDGGGFLYEDKHYSLKSTDFIVFDSRNQHSNAVVSSNKIRFAIDYLVSKKTLDENE
;
A
#
# COMPACT_ATOMS: atom_id res chain seq x y z
N MET A 1 13.29 -1.16 9.83
CA MET A 1 12.49 0.00 10.34
C MET A 1 11.06 -0.22 9.92
N ILE A 2 10.12 -0.13 10.86
CA ILE A 2 8.68 -0.19 10.60
C ILE A 2 7.94 0.66 11.64
N TYR A 3 6.92 1.41 11.19
CA TYR A 3 6.03 2.22 12.02
C TYR A 3 4.58 2.06 11.57
N LYS A 4 3.68 1.80 12.51
CA LYS A 4 2.24 1.88 12.29
C LYS A 4 1.75 3.28 12.67
N MET A 5 1.06 3.92 11.76
CA MET A 5 0.39 5.20 11.96
C MET A 5 -1.11 4.97 11.95
N GLU A 6 -1.83 5.52 12.91
CA GLU A 6 -3.26 5.32 13.08
C GLU A 6 -4.04 6.60 12.79
N ASN A 7 -5.24 6.44 12.23
CA ASN A 7 -6.15 7.56 11.95
C ASN A 7 -5.55 8.66 11.07
N CYS A 8 -4.78 8.26 10.04
CA CYS A 8 -4.03 9.20 9.19
C CYS A 8 -4.89 10.00 8.20
N CYS A 9 -6.14 9.59 7.96
CA CYS A 9 -7.02 10.27 7.02
C CYS A 9 -8.49 10.08 7.42
N SER A 10 -9.41 10.80 6.76
CA SER A 10 -10.83 10.65 7.02
C SER A 10 -11.44 9.47 6.25
N HIS A 11 -12.44 8.81 6.85
CA HIS A 11 -13.25 7.78 6.16
C HIS A 11 -13.92 8.31 4.89
N ASN A 12 -14.40 9.56 4.91
CA ASN A 12 -15.01 10.19 3.73
C ASN A 12 -14.01 10.34 2.58
N TYR A 13 -12.74 10.62 2.88
CA TYR A 13 -11.71 10.69 1.84
C TYR A 13 -11.46 9.32 1.21
N LEU A 14 -11.37 8.28 2.02
CA LEU A 14 -11.23 6.90 1.52
C LEU A 14 -12.43 6.49 0.67
N GLN A 15 -13.66 6.81 1.09
CA GLN A 15 -14.86 6.52 0.30
C GLN A 15 -14.85 7.25 -1.04
N MET A 16 -14.45 8.53 -1.06
CA MET A 16 -14.29 9.29 -2.30
C MET A 16 -13.24 8.66 -3.21
N PHE A 17 -12.10 8.25 -2.65
CA PHE A 17 -11.05 7.56 -3.39
C PHE A 17 -11.57 6.26 -4.02
N MET A 18 -12.25 5.42 -3.23
CA MET A 18 -12.83 4.16 -3.69
C MET A 18 -13.81 4.36 -4.85
N ASN A 19 -14.60 5.43 -4.83
CA ASN A 19 -15.55 5.75 -5.91
C ASN A 19 -14.87 6.12 -7.24
N LEU A 20 -13.58 6.48 -7.22
CA LEU A 20 -12.80 6.82 -8.41
C LEU A 20 -11.97 5.64 -8.94
N ILE A 21 -11.88 4.54 -8.19
CA ILE A 21 -11.15 3.35 -8.61
C ILE A 21 -11.91 2.68 -9.76
N PRO A 22 -11.25 2.38 -10.90
CA PRO A 22 -11.88 1.65 -11.99
C PRO A 22 -12.30 0.24 -11.55
N SER A 23 -13.24 -0.37 -12.25
CA SER A 23 -13.66 -1.74 -11.96
C SER A 23 -12.48 -2.73 -12.07
N VAL A 24 -12.48 -3.75 -11.24
CA VAL A 24 -11.37 -4.72 -11.09
C VAL A 24 -11.05 -5.44 -12.40
N ASP A 25 -12.02 -5.64 -13.26
CA ASP A 25 -11.86 -6.26 -14.58
C ASP A 25 -11.01 -5.42 -15.57
N LYS A 26 -10.84 -4.12 -15.28
CA LYS A 26 -10.01 -3.20 -16.07
C LYS A 26 -8.57 -3.06 -15.56
N TRP A 27 -8.24 -3.73 -14.48
CA TRP A 27 -6.92 -3.63 -13.88
C TRP A 27 -5.93 -4.52 -14.60
N ASP A 28 -4.69 -4.02 -14.72
CA ASP A 28 -3.59 -4.82 -15.22
C ASP A 28 -3.27 -5.94 -14.22
N ARG A 29 -3.14 -7.13 -14.73
CA ARG A 29 -2.62 -8.25 -13.97
C ARG A 29 -1.13 -8.30 -14.18
N GLU A 30 -0.37 -7.97 -13.13
CA GLU A 30 1.09 -8.07 -13.16
C GLU A 30 1.54 -9.41 -12.60
N ASN A 31 2.45 -10.05 -13.32
CA ASN A 31 3.18 -11.18 -12.78
C ASN A 31 4.31 -10.66 -11.88
N ASN A 32 4.11 -10.64 -10.58
CA ASN A 32 5.08 -10.18 -9.59
C ASN A 32 6.36 -11.04 -9.48
N GLY A 33 6.90 -11.51 -10.57
CA GLY A 33 8.07 -12.39 -10.60
C GLY A 33 7.76 -13.84 -10.24
N LEU A 34 6.50 -14.23 -10.23
CA LEU A 34 6.06 -15.57 -9.87
C LEU A 34 5.96 -16.53 -11.07
N GLY A 35 6.61 -16.22 -12.18
CA GLY A 35 6.78 -17.14 -13.29
C GLY A 35 5.65 -17.11 -14.32
N SER A 36 4.77 -18.12 -14.38
CA SER A 36 3.81 -18.30 -15.47
C SER A 36 2.45 -17.64 -15.21
N VAL A 37 1.66 -17.44 -16.29
CA VAL A 37 0.25 -16.98 -16.21
C VAL A 37 -0.61 -17.92 -15.34
N GLU A 38 -0.26 -19.21 -15.26
CA GLU A 38 -0.95 -20.19 -14.44
C GLU A 38 -0.70 -19.95 -12.94
N ASP A 39 0.52 -19.59 -12.54
CA ASP A 39 0.85 -19.23 -11.16
C ASP A 39 0.16 -17.93 -10.77
N TYR A 40 0.06 -17.00 -11.69
CA TYR A 40 -0.63 -15.75 -11.54
C TYR A 40 -2.15 -15.93 -11.24
N ASN A 41 -2.81 -16.79 -12.00
CA ASN A 41 -4.23 -17.10 -11.79
C ASN A 41 -4.51 -17.78 -10.43
N LYS A 42 -3.51 -18.41 -9.83
CA LYS A 42 -3.62 -19.01 -8.48
C LYS A 42 -3.48 -17.99 -7.34
N ILE A 43 -2.87 -16.85 -7.63
CA ILE A 43 -2.55 -15.84 -6.60
C ILE A 43 -3.60 -14.72 -6.55
N ASP A 44 -4.44 -14.58 -7.57
CA ASP A 44 -5.47 -13.53 -7.70
C ASP A 44 -5.01 -12.12 -7.28
N LEU A 45 -3.73 -11.84 -7.54
CA LEU A 45 -3.18 -10.53 -7.27
C LEU A 45 -3.46 -9.60 -8.45
N VAL A 46 -4.36 -8.66 -8.24
CA VAL A 46 -4.65 -7.62 -9.22
C VAL A 46 -3.97 -6.33 -8.78
N LYS A 47 -3.21 -5.71 -9.67
CA LYS A 47 -2.52 -4.44 -9.45
C LYS A 47 -2.93 -3.39 -10.47
N LEU A 48 -2.87 -2.13 -10.05
CA LEU A 48 -2.98 -0.97 -10.92
C LEU A 48 -1.84 -0.01 -10.58
N ASN A 49 -0.92 0.20 -11.51
CA ASN A 49 0.13 1.19 -11.36
C ASN A 49 -0.43 2.58 -11.67
N ILE A 50 -0.57 3.41 -10.64
CA ILE A 50 -0.98 4.81 -10.77
C ILE A 50 0.19 5.64 -11.29
N MET A 51 1.38 5.40 -10.75
CA MET A 51 2.64 6.03 -11.12
C MET A 51 3.78 5.04 -11.04
N GLU A 52 4.59 4.97 -12.07
CA GLU A 52 5.91 4.33 -12.12
C GLU A 52 7.01 5.40 -12.03
N PRO A 53 8.28 5.04 -11.79
CA PRO A 53 9.35 6.03 -11.70
C PRO A 53 9.39 6.96 -12.91
N GLY A 54 9.13 8.25 -12.67
CA GLY A 54 9.13 9.30 -13.69
C GLY A 54 7.91 9.33 -14.64
N ASN A 55 6.89 8.49 -14.42
CA ASN A 55 5.75 8.39 -15.33
C ASN A 55 4.42 8.19 -14.60
N VAL A 56 3.52 9.17 -14.66
CA VAL A 56 2.14 9.06 -14.18
C VAL A 56 1.30 8.33 -15.23
N LYS A 57 0.69 7.21 -14.85
CA LYS A 57 -0.15 6.38 -15.73
C LYS A 57 -1.63 6.79 -15.66
N HIS A 58 -2.10 7.23 -14.48
CA HIS A 58 -3.49 7.57 -14.21
C HIS A 58 -3.57 8.91 -13.46
N GLU A 59 -3.63 10.03 -14.18
CA GLU A 59 -3.56 11.39 -13.60
C GLU A 59 -4.63 11.65 -12.52
N ARG A 60 -5.88 11.23 -12.77
CA ARG A 60 -6.98 11.45 -11.80
C ARG A 60 -6.75 10.68 -10.50
N LEU A 61 -6.33 9.41 -10.59
CA LEU A 61 -6.01 8.60 -9.41
C LEU A 61 -4.74 9.10 -8.73
N PHE A 62 -3.76 9.58 -9.50
CA PHE A 62 -2.56 10.17 -8.94
C PHE A 62 -2.88 11.41 -8.11
N GLY A 63 -3.71 12.31 -8.60
CA GLY A 63 -4.11 13.50 -7.87
C GLY A 63 -4.76 13.19 -6.51
N ILE A 64 -5.70 12.23 -6.47
CA ILE A 64 -6.34 11.84 -5.21
C ILE A 64 -5.39 11.04 -4.31
N ALA A 65 -4.51 10.21 -4.88
CA ALA A 65 -3.49 9.48 -4.12
C ALA A 65 -2.49 10.44 -3.46
N MET A 66 -2.10 11.52 -4.14
CA MET A 66 -1.26 12.56 -3.56
C MET A 66 -1.95 13.30 -2.41
N GLY A 67 -3.24 13.63 -2.56
CA GLY A 67 -4.02 14.21 -1.47
C GLY A 67 -4.12 13.30 -0.25
N LEU A 68 -4.23 11.98 -0.44
CA LEU A 68 -4.18 11.00 0.63
C LEU A 68 -2.80 10.98 1.30
N LEU A 69 -1.73 10.97 0.51
CA LEU A 69 -0.36 10.97 1.03
C LEU A 69 -0.07 12.21 1.90
N ILE A 70 -0.57 13.37 1.51
CA ILE A 70 -0.42 14.60 2.32
C ILE A 70 -1.16 14.45 3.66
N GLN A 71 -2.38 13.90 3.68
CA GLN A 71 -3.07 13.63 4.95
C GLN A 71 -2.26 12.66 5.84
N ILE A 72 -1.70 11.60 5.26
CA ILE A 72 -0.85 10.64 5.98
C ILE A 72 0.39 11.35 6.55
N TYR A 73 1.01 12.22 5.75
CA TYR A 73 2.18 12.99 6.16
C TYR A 73 1.87 13.91 7.34
N ASP A 74 0.78 14.70 7.24
CA ASP A 74 0.40 15.67 8.25
C ASP A 74 -0.07 15.01 9.56
N ASN A 75 -0.69 13.82 9.49
CA ASN A 75 -1.27 13.14 10.65
C ASN A 75 -0.39 12.02 11.26
N GLY A 76 0.84 11.84 10.82
CA GLY A 76 1.72 10.83 11.41
C GLY A 76 3.04 10.61 10.65
N GLY A 77 3.11 11.02 9.40
CA GLY A 77 4.26 10.74 8.53
C GLY A 77 5.44 11.70 8.64
N TYR A 78 5.23 12.91 9.19
CA TYR A 78 6.21 14.01 9.17
C TYR A 78 7.60 13.63 9.66
N GLY A 79 7.70 12.77 10.67
CA GLY A 79 8.97 12.30 11.22
C GLY A 79 9.66 11.18 10.42
N HIS A 80 8.97 10.56 9.45
CA HIS A 80 9.40 9.30 8.86
C HIS A 80 9.80 9.41 7.39
N PHE A 81 9.14 10.26 6.61
CA PHE A 81 9.39 10.36 5.18
C PHE A 81 9.24 11.80 4.67
N VAL A 82 9.70 12.01 3.44
CA VAL A 82 9.41 13.19 2.63
C VAL A 82 8.37 12.78 1.59
N PRO A 83 7.30 13.55 1.35
CA PRO A 83 6.24 13.19 0.40
C PRO A 83 6.68 13.37 -1.08
N GLU A 84 7.89 12.93 -1.39
CA GLU A 84 8.44 12.80 -2.74
C GLU A 84 8.17 11.38 -3.25
N VAL A 85 7.21 11.25 -4.16
CA VAL A 85 6.73 9.96 -4.65
C VAL A 85 7.54 9.47 -5.84
N HIS A 86 8.00 8.21 -5.75
CA HIS A 86 8.72 7.51 -6.82
C HIS A 86 7.88 6.41 -7.47
N TYR A 87 6.91 5.87 -6.72
CA TYR A 87 5.95 4.88 -7.18
C TYR A 87 4.66 5.02 -6.38
N CYS A 88 3.54 4.78 -7.03
CA CYS A 88 2.23 4.65 -6.38
C CYS A 88 1.40 3.59 -7.11
N GLY A 89 0.85 2.65 -6.36
CA GLY A 89 0.04 1.58 -6.90
C GLY A 89 -1.12 1.17 -6.01
N LEU A 90 -2.09 0.52 -6.63
CA LEU A 90 -3.20 -0.14 -5.95
C LEU A 90 -3.06 -1.66 -6.06
N SER A 91 -3.52 -2.38 -5.06
CA SER A 91 -3.63 -3.82 -5.08
C SER A 91 -4.97 -4.29 -4.54
N VAL A 92 -5.47 -5.40 -5.10
CA VAL A 92 -6.71 -6.05 -4.67
C VAL A 92 -6.39 -7.46 -4.20
N LYS A 93 -6.95 -7.81 -3.05
CA LYS A 93 -6.81 -9.14 -2.45
C LYS A 93 -8.12 -9.59 -1.82
N ASP A 94 -8.33 -10.88 -1.79
CA ASP A 94 -9.42 -11.53 -1.08
C ASP A 94 -8.90 -12.60 -0.11
N LYS A 95 -9.80 -13.35 0.51
CA LYS A 95 -9.46 -14.43 1.45
C LYS A 95 -8.70 -15.61 0.84
N ASN A 96 -8.71 -15.74 -0.50
CA ASN A 96 -8.02 -16.81 -1.22
C ASN A 96 -6.61 -16.39 -1.66
N THR A 97 -6.29 -15.09 -1.55
CA THR A 97 -4.98 -14.57 -1.93
C THR A 97 -3.92 -15.05 -0.93
N PRO A 98 -2.93 -15.84 -1.35
CA PRO A 98 -1.91 -16.38 -0.45
C PRO A 98 -0.97 -15.29 0.07
N ILE A 99 -0.33 -15.60 1.21
CA ILE A 99 0.81 -14.81 1.69
C ILE A 99 2.00 -15.07 0.76
N ASN A 100 2.63 -13.98 0.33
CA ASN A 100 3.86 -14.02 -0.46
C ASN A 100 4.92 -13.12 0.19
N MET A 101 5.72 -13.71 1.07
CA MET A 101 6.84 -12.99 1.71
C MET A 101 7.92 -12.69 0.68
N HIS A 102 8.30 -11.44 0.56
CA HIS A 102 9.30 -10.96 -0.40
C HIS A 102 10.06 -9.73 0.13
N ASN A 103 11.11 -9.38 -0.58
CA ASN A 103 11.88 -8.16 -0.37
C ASN A 103 11.81 -7.35 -1.65
N ASP A 104 11.78 -6.04 -1.54
CA ASP A 104 11.87 -5.15 -2.70
C ASP A 104 13.31 -4.67 -2.92
N PRO A 105 13.76 -4.54 -4.16
CA PRO A 105 15.14 -4.12 -4.47
C PRO A 105 15.33 -2.59 -4.49
N TRP A 106 14.61 -1.86 -3.64
CA TRP A 106 14.69 -0.41 -3.63
C TRP A 106 15.92 0.12 -2.87
N PRO A 107 16.44 1.31 -3.23
CA PRO A 107 17.57 1.92 -2.53
C PRO A 107 17.28 2.22 -1.06
N ALA A 108 18.32 2.29 -0.24
CA ALA A 108 18.24 2.49 1.22
C ALA A 108 17.62 3.84 1.64
N ASN A 109 17.67 4.84 0.77
CA ASN A 109 17.06 6.15 0.97
C ASN A 109 15.58 6.20 0.57
N LYS A 110 14.97 5.07 0.24
CA LYS A 110 13.55 4.94 -0.06
C LYS A 110 12.87 4.07 0.97
N ILE A 111 11.60 4.36 1.22
CA ILE A 111 10.74 3.57 2.11
C ILE A 111 9.36 3.44 1.48
N LYS A 112 8.64 2.40 1.89
CA LYS A 112 7.27 2.18 1.46
C LYS A 112 6.25 2.60 2.51
N ILE A 113 5.09 3.00 2.02
CA ILE A 113 3.89 3.24 2.82
C ILE A 113 2.79 2.36 2.26
N VAL A 114 2.10 1.62 3.10
CA VAL A 114 0.96 0.79 2.69
C VAL A 114 -0.22 1.03 3.62
N GLY A 115 -1.43 1.04 3.06
CA GLY A 115 -2.66 1.13 3.82
C GLY A 115 -3.87 0.59 3.08
N ILE A 116 -4.97 0.40 3.81
CA ILE A 116 -6.23 -0.14 3.29
C ILE A 116 -7.14 1.00 2.88
N LEU A 117 -7.66 0.97 1.65
CA LEU A 117 -8.55 2.00 1.10
C LEU A 117 -10.03 1.79 1.44
N ASN A 118 -10.43 0.57 1.78
CA ASN A 118 -11.81 0.31 2.19
C ASN A 118 -12.16 1.15 3.41
N HIS A 119 -13.11 2.05 3.29
CA HIS A 119 -13.48 2.99 4.36
C HIS A 119 -14.18 2.33 5.55
N ASP A 120 -14.66 1.09 5.39
CA ASP A 120 -15.38 0.28 6.37
C ASP A 120 -14.58 -0.95 6.85
N TRP A 121 -13.26 -0.96 6.62
CA TRP A 121 -12.38 -2.07 7.03
C TRP A 121 -12.09 -2.03 8.51
N THR A 122 -12.26 -3.17 9.16
CA THR A 122 -12.00 -3.34 10.60
C THR A 122 -10.86 -4.33 10.84
N TYR A 123 -10.39 -4.46 12.06
CA TYR A 123 -9.35 -5.44 12.42
C TYR A 123 -9.81 -6.90 12.21
N GLU A 124 -11.11 -7.17 12.36
CA GLU A 124 -11.71 -8.50 12.19
C GLU A 124 -11.73 -8.93 10.72
N ASP A 125 -11.67 -8.01 9.78
CA ASP A 125 -11.57 -8.30 8.35
C ASP A 125 -10.22 -8.91 7.97
N GLY A 126 -9.21 -8.83 8.83
CA GLY A 126 -7.87 -9.32 8.57
C GLY A 126 -7.13 -8.47 7.54
N GLY A 127 -6.31 -9.09 6.69
CA GLY A 127 -5.61 -8.39 5.61
C GLY A 127 -4.60 -7.35 6.09
N GLY A 128 -4.10 -7.46 7.31
CA GLY A 128 -3.09 -6.60 7.87
C GLY A 128 -1.74 -6.73 7.13
N PHE A 129 -0.65 -6.49 7.83
CA PHE A 129 0.69 -6.48 7.26
C PHE A 129 1.64 -7.39 8.05
N LEU A 130 2.44 -8.14 7.33
CA LEU A 130 3.52 -8.97 7.87
C LEU A 130 4.85 -8.31 7.56
N TYR A 131 5.70 -8.20 8.58
CA TYR A 131 7.04 -7.65 8.43
C TYR A 131 8.00 -8.47 9.30
N GLU A 132 8.94 -9.15 8.63
CA GLU A 132 9.78 -10.16 9.27
C GLU A 132 8.87 -11.22 9.94
N ASP A 133 8.98 -11.44 11.23
CA ASP A 133 8.22 -12.39 12.02
C ASP A 133 7.00 -11.77 12.75
N LYS A 134 6.69 -10.49 12.49
CA LYS A 134 5.65 -9.74 13.19
C LYS A 134 4.43 -9.47 12.32
N HIS A 135 3.26 -9.55 12.94
CA HIS A 135 1.97 -9.21 12.35
C HIS A 135 1.48 -7.85 12.88
N TYR A 136 1.06 -7.00 11.95
CA TYR A 136 0.47 -5.68 12.22
C TYR A 136 -0.96 -5.66 11.70
N SER A 137 -1.94 -5.65 12.61
CA SER A 137 -3.34 -5.48 12.23
C SER A 137 -3.60 -4.07 11.74
N LEU A 138 -4.36 -3.95 10.65
CA LEU A 138 -4.74 -2.69 10.03
C LEU A 138 -6.27 -2.60 9.91
N LYS A 139 -6.80 -1.43 10.17
CA LYS A 139 -8.17 -1.03 9.83
C LYS A 139 -8.14 0.12 8.83
N SER A 140 -9.31 0.56 8.39
CA SER A 140 -9.44 1.82 7.63
C SER A 140 -8.69 2.94 8.32
N THR A 141 -8.05 3.82 7.55
CA THR A 141 -7.27 4.97 8.02
C THR A 141 -5.94 4.67 8.70
N ASP A 142 -5.59 3.38 8.90
CA ASP A 142 -4.26 2.98 9.38
C ASP A 142 -3.29 2.77 8.21
N PHE A 143 -2.05 3.22 8.40
CA PHE A 143 -0.97 3.06 7.43
C PHE A 143 0.29 2.54 8.11
N ILE A 144 1.11 1.85 7.34
CA ILE A 144 2.44 1.38 7.77
C ILE A 144 3.50 2.01 6.88
N VAL A 145 4.52 2.57 7.51
CA VAL A 145 5.77 3.01 6.89
C VAL A 145 6.86 1.99 7.21
N PHE A 146 7.55 1.48 6.20
CA PHE A 146 8.53 0.42 6.40
C PHE A 146 9.66 0.42 5.38
N ASP A 147 10.78 -0.20 5.76
CA ASP A 147 11.90 -0.49 4.87
C ASP A 147 11.61 -1.77 4.09
N SER A 148 11.27 -1.65 2.82
CA SER A 148 10.84 -2.79 1.99
C SER A 148 11.96 -3.74 1.57
N ARG A 149 13.21 -3.46 1.93
CA ARG A 149 14.34 -4.37 1.74
C ARG A 149 14.31 -5.56 2.70
N ASN A 150 13.53 -5.48 3.77
CA ASN A 150 13.28 -6.59 4.68
C ASN A 150 12.06 -7.39 4.23
N GLN A 151 11.98 -8.64 4.64
CA GLN A 151 10.88 -9.53 4.28
C GLN A 151 9.54 -8.98 4.75
N HIS A 152 8.58 -8.89 3.83
CA HIS A 152 7.25 -8.40 4.11
C HIS A 152 6.19 -9.01 3.19
N SER A 153 4.95 -8.93 3.62
CA SER A 153 3.76 -9.30 2.83
C SER A 153 2.52 -8.68 3.42
N ASN A 154 1.41 -8.76 2.70
CA ASN A 154 0.10 -8.58 3.31
C ASN A 154 -0.34 -9.86 4.00
N ALA A 155 -0.99 -9.73 5.15
CA ALA A 155 -1.62 -10.86 5.84
C ALA A 155 -2.90 -11.32 5.12
N VAL A 156 -3.37 -12.51 5.47
CA VAL A 156 -4.60 -13.10 4.93
C VAL A 156 -5.81 -12.22 5.26
N VAL A 157 -6.68 -12.02 4.28
CA VAL A 157 -8.02 -11.46 4.49
C VAL A 157 -8.89 -12.52 5.14
N SER A 158 -9.51 -12.20 6.28
CA SER A 158 -10.32 -13.13 7.07
C SER A 158 -11.80 -13.09 6.71
N SER A 159 -12.30 -11.93 6.27
CA SER A 159 -13.69 -11.74 5.88
C SER A 159 -13.95 -12.12 4.41
N ASN A 160 -15.21 -12.04 3.99
CA ASN A 160 -15.60 -12.20 2.59
C ASN A 160 -15.49 -10.90 1.78
N LYS A 161 -14.97 -9.83 2.39
CA LYS A 161 -14.75 -8.56 1.69
C LYS A 161 -13.55 -8.64 0.77
N ILE A 162 -13.54 -7.80 -0.26
CA ILE A 162 -12.38 -7.58 -1.12
C ILE A 162 -11.57 -6.42 -0.55
N ARG A 163 -10.30 -6.65 -0.26
CA ARG A 163 -9.37 -5.65 0.25
C ARG A 163 -8.77 -4.85 -0.88
N PHE A 164 -8.97 -3.55 -0.87
CA PHE A 164 -8.26 -2.59 -1.70
C PHE A 164 -7.18 -1.93 -0.87
N ALA A 165 -5.97 -1.91 -1.38
CA ALA A 165 -4.84 -1.26 -0.72
C ALA A 165 -4.10 -0.35 -1.67
N ILE A 166 -3.48 0.68 -1.10
CA ILE A 166 -2.56 1.56 -1.79
C ILE A 166 -1.16 1.37 -1.21
N ASP A 167 -0.16 1.42 -2.07
CA ASP A 167 1.24 1.51 -1.67
C ASP A 167 1.94 2.66 -2.39
N TYR A 168 2.83 3.31 -1.66
CA TYR A 168 3.71 4.36 -2.14
C TYR A 168 5.17 3.96 -1.90
N LEU A 169 6.03 4.34 -2.82
CA LEU A 169 7.47 4.44 -2.60
C LEU A 169 7.83 5.92 -2.49
N VAL A 170 8.37 6.32 -1.36
CA VAL A 170 8.70 7.72 -1.05
C VAL A 170 10.15 7.86 -0.59
N SER A 171 10.66 9.08 -0.58
CA SER A 171 11.96 9.37 -0.02
C SER A 171 11.93 9.26 1.50
N LYS A 172 12.92 8.56 2.06
CA LYS A 172 13.12 8.48 3.51
C LYS A 172 13.58 9.85 4.03
N LYS A 173 13.03 10.29 5.17
CA LYS A 173 13.56 11.47 5.85
C LYS A 173 14.93 11.13 6.43
N THR A 174 15.97 11.82 6.00
CA THR A 174 17.28 11.81 6.67
C THR A 174 17.18 12.76 7.86
N LEU A 175 17.49 12.26 9.05
CA LEU A 175 17.75 13.14 10.18
C LEU A 175 19.08 13.85 9.85
N ASP A 176 19.03 15.15 9.63
CA ASP A 176 20.26 15.92 9.61
C ASP A 176 20.90 15.77 11.00
N GLU A 177 22.16 15.30 11.06
CA GLU A 177 22.90 15.06 12.32
C GLU A 177 23.22 16.36 13.09
N ASN A 178 22.54 17.46 12.77
CA ASN A 178 22.83 18.81 13.27
C ASN A 178 21.58 19.59 13.78
N GLU A 179 20.62 18.90 14.43
CA GLU A 179 19.64 19.61 15.28
C GLU A 179 19.74 19.16 16.73
#